data_a658d5a5c55be23bf08b11d4ea595e3f
#
_entry.id   a658d5a5c55be23bf08b11d4ea595e3f
#
_cell.length_a   1.000
_cell.length_b   1.000
_cell.length_c   1.000
_cell.angle_alpha   90.00
_cell.angle_beta   90.00
_cell.angle_gamma   90.00
#
_symmetry.space_group_name_H-M   'P 1'
#
loop_
_entity.id
_entity.type
_entity.pdbx_description
1 polymer ?
#
loop_
_entity_poly.entity_id
_entity_poly.type
_entity_poly.pdbx_seq_one_letter_code
_entity_poly.pdbx_strand_id
1 'polypeptide(L)'
;MFSKLAANFAQRAAGSAAGSARRVAFQTRFSSGQAVANGSKGRKMPFQKPLNTQPVASTPATFTIRDGPVFRGKAFGANANISGEAVFTTSLVGYPESMTDPSYRGQILVFTQPLIGNYGVPSNERDEYNLLKYFESPHIQCAGVVVSDVALNYSHWTAVESLSEWCAREGVPAISGVDTRAIVTHLREQGSSLARISIGDEYDADEDESFVDPGQINLVKRVSTKAPFVVESPGADLHVALIDCGVKENILRSLVSRGASLTVFPYNYPIHKVAQHFDGVFISNGPGDPIHCQETVYNLARLMETSSVPIMGICLGHQLLAMAVGAKTIKMKYGNRAHNIPALDLTTGQCHITSQNHGYAVDSSTLPPDFKEYFVNLNDGSNEGMMHRTRPIFSTQFHPEAKGGPMDSSYLFEKYLENVRAAKSAQRVYKDNRPSQYILDVLSRERVGVEPVPLVGAA
;
A
#
# COMPACT_ATOMS: atom_id res chain seq x y z
N MET A 1 -19.97 -24.38 46.44
CA MET A 1 -21.33 -24.12 45.97
C MET A 1 -21.36 -23.79 44.47
N PHE A 2 -20.57 -24.51 43.66
CA PHE A 2 -20.42 -24.33 42.19
C PHE A 2 -20.25 -25.70 41.51
N SER A 3 -21.24 -26.59 41.65
CA SER A 3 -21.20 -27.90 40.98
C SER A 3 -22.59 -28.48 40.62
N LYS A 4 -23.58 -27.63 40.35
CA LYS A 4 -24.95 -28.08 39.97
C LYS A 4 -25.61 -27.31 38.83
N LEU A 5 -24.87 -26.71 37.92
CA LEU A 5 -25.45 -25.97 36.79
C LEU A 5 -25.01 -26.46 35.39
N ALA A 6 -24.34 -27.60 35.29
CA ALA A 6 -23.84 -28.17 34.02
C ALA A 6 -24.60 -29.41 33.52
N ALA A 7 -25.77 -29.77 34.09
CA ALA A 7 -26.44 -31.05 33.77
C ALA A 7 -27.83 -30.90 33.11
N ASN A 8 -28.29 -29.69 32.70
CA ASN A 8 -29.66 -29.50 32.21
C ASN A 8 -29.80 -28.93 30.77
N PHE A 9 -28.76 -29.01 29.95
CA PHE A 9 -28.86 -28.55 28.53
C PHE A 9 -28.71 -29.67 27.48
N ALA A 10 -28.64 -30.94 27.87
CA ALA A 10 -28.41 -32.08 26.95
C ALA A 10 -29.64 -32.95 26.69
N GLN A 11 -30.85 -32.54 27.03
CA GLN A 11 -32.05 -33.40 26.89
C GLN A 11 -33.29 -32.70 26.32
N ARG A 12 -33.15 -31.84 25.32
CA ARG A 12 -34.31 -31.35 24.52
C ARG A 12 -33.92 -31.03 23.07
N ALA A 13 -33.56 -32.04 22.29
CA ALA A 13 -33.60 -31.97 20.83
C ALA A 13 -33.56 -33.36 20.20
N ALA A 14 -34.54 -34.16 20.52
CA ALA A 14 -34.85 -35.38 19.75
C ALA A 14 -36.38 -35.45 19.62
N GLY A 15 -36.91 -35.07 18.48
CA GLY A 15 -38.36 -35.24 18.18
C GLY A 15 -38.78 -34.49 16.92
N SER A 16 -39.04 -35.28 15.89
CA SER A 16 -39.89 -35.03 14.69
C SER A 16 -39.39 -34.04 13.62
N ALA A 17 -39.03 -34.61 12.46
CA ALA A 17 -39.79 -34.39 11.23
C ALA A 17 -39.23 -35.28 10.11
N ALA A 18 -40.00 -36.29 9.72
CA ALA A 18 -39.82 -37.02 8.49
C ALA A 18 -40.35 -36.16 7.33
N GLY A 19 -39.50 -35.92 6.32
CA GLY A 19 -39.83 -35.20 5.10
C GLY A 19 -38.92 -35.67 3.96
N SER A 20 -39.54 -36.36 2.99
CA SER A 20 -38.99 -37.04 1.83
C SER A 20 -37.92 -36.26 1.05
N ALA A 21 -36.73 -36.79 0.95
CA ALA A 21 -35.72 -36.36 -0.01
C ALA A 21 -35.61 -37.37 -1.14
N ARG A 22 -35.96 -36.95 -2.36
CA ARG A 22 -35.71 -37.71 -3.60
C ARG A 22 -34.21 -37.79 -3.83
N ARG A 23 -33.67 -39.01 -3.82
CA ARG A 23 -32.31 -39.32 -4.26
C ARG A 23 -32.24 -39.26 -5.78
N VAL A 24 -31.42 -38.37 -6.31
CA VAL A 24 -30.87 -38.45 -7.67
C VAL A 24 -29.56 -39.18 -7.60
N ALA A 25 -29.52 -40.39 -8.10
CA ALA A 25 -28.30 -41.21 -8.17
C ALA A 25 -27.49 -40.82 -9.42
N PHE A 26 -26.32 -40.29 -9.23
CA PHE A 26 -25.29 -40.25 -10.28
C PHE A 26 -24.46 -41.52 -10.21
N GLN A 27 -24.61 -42.39 -11.21
CA GLN A 27 -23.75 -43.53 -11.43
C GLN A 27 -22.42 -43.07 -12.05
N THR A 28 -21.34 -43.08 -11.30
CA THR A 28 -19.98 -43.06 -11.84
C THR A 28 -19.47 -44.53 -12.03
N ARG A 29 -19.27 -44.93 -13.27
CA ARG A 29 -18.62 -46.19 -13.63
C ARG A 29 -17.14 -46.13 -13.23
N PHE A 30 -16.75 -46.98 -12.27
CA PHE A 30 -15.35 -47.29 -12.02
C PHE A 30 -14.93 -48.41 -12.98
N SER A 31 -13.99 -48.14 -13.89
CA SER A 31 -13.26 -49.18 -14.62
C SER A 31 -12.12 -49.69 -13.72
N SER A 32 -12.10 -50.99 -13.51
CA SER A 32 -11.05 -51.73 -12.84
C SER A 32 -9.73 -51.60 -13.62
N GLY A 33 -8.76 -50.89 -13.09
CA GLY A 33 -7.37 -50.83 -13.58
C GLY A 33 -6.41 -51.26 -12.46
N GLN A 34 -5.53 -52.18 -12.82
CA GLN A 34 -4.57 -52.92 -12.00
C GLN A 34 -3.75 -52.06 -11.03
N ALA A 35 -3.63 -52.55 -9.79
CA ALA A 35 -2.70 -52.02 -8.79
C ALA A 35 -1.25 -52.20 -9.26
N VAL A 36 -0.58 -51.08 -9.56
CA VAL A 36 0.87 -51.00 -9.71
C VAL A 36 1.42 -50.43 -8.42
N ALA A 37 2.26 -51.21 -7.74
CA ALA A 37 3.00 -50.81 -6.58
C ALA A 37 3.89 -49.59 -6.90
N ASN A 38 3.55 -48.41 -6.41
CA ASN A 38 4.41 -47.25 -6.55
C ASN A 38 5.17 -47.03 -5.23
N GLY A 39 6.48 -47.33 -5.32
CA GLY A 39 7.45 -46.90 -4.33
C GLY A 39 7.41 -45.38 -4.16
N SER A 40 7.57 -44.93 -2.95
CA SER A 40 7.66 -43.52 -2.55
C SER A 40 8.76 -42.78 -3.32
N LYS A 41 8.40 -42.19 -4.47
CA LYS A 41 9.27 -41.20 -5.13
C LYS A 41 9.12 -39.90 -4.41
N GLY A 42 10.14 -39.53 -3.64
CA GLY A 42 10.28 -38.21 -3.07
C GLY A 42 9.99 -37.13 -4.11
N ARG A 43 9.18 -36.17 -3.73
CA ARG A 43 8.86 -34.97 -4.53
C ARG A 43 10.18 -34.29 -4.87
N LYS A 44 10.67 -34.46 -6.12
CA LYS A 44 11.81 -33.69 -6.60
C LYS A 44 11.41 -32.24 -6.59
N MET A 45 12.06 -31.43 -5.75
CA MET A 45 11.99 -29.98 -5.82
C MET A 45 12.32 -29.56 -7.25
N PRO A 46 11.62 -28.55 -7.84
CA PRO A 46 11.99 -28.06 -9.15
C PRO A 46 13.46 -27.62 -9.09
N PHE A 47 14.27 -28.19 -9.97
CA PHE A 47 15.69 -27.90 -10.04
C PHE A 47 15.88 -26.41 -10.25
N GLN A 48 16.66 -25.79 -9.36
CA GLN A 48 17.29 -24.52 -9.62
C GLN A 48 18.06 -24.64 -10.96
N LYS A 49 17.88 -23.65 -11.85
CA LYS A 49 18.75 -23.52 -13.01
C LYS A 49 20.20 -23.62 -12.54
N PRO A 50 21.09 -24.35 -13.29
CA PRO A 50 22.50 -24.38 -12.95
C PRO A 50 22.99 -22.96 -12.77
N LEU A 51 23.63 -22.69 -11.65
CA LEU A 51 24.31 -21.42 -11.38
C LEU A 51 25.17 -21.08 -12.60
N ASN A 52 24.84 -20.00 -13.29
CA ASN A 52 25.73 -19.42 -14.27
C ASN A 52 26.85 -18.75 -13.48
N THR A 53 27.93 -19.51 -13.23
CA THR A 53 29.11 -19.09 -12.44
C THR A 53 30.02 -18.16 -13.22
N GLN A 54 29.64 -17.72 -14.42
CA GLN A 54 30.40 -16.68 -15.10
C GLN A 54 30.21 -15.36 -14.36
N PRO A 55 31.30 -14.66 -13.99
CA PRO A 55 31.17 -13.33 -13.41
C PRO A 55 30.44 -12.46 -14.43
N VAL A 56 29.25 -12.01 -14.08
CA VAL A 56 28.58 -10.94 -14.80
C VAL A 56 29.54 -9.76 -14.71
N ALA A 57 30.05 -9.27 -15.86
CA ALA A 57 30.85 -8.06 -15.90
C ALA A 57 30.02 -6.95 -15.23
N SER A 58 30.37 -6.63 -13.98
CA SER A 58 29.61 -5.66 -13.21
C SER A 58 29.94 -4.28 -13.73
N THR A 59 28.99 -3.64 -14.38
CA THR A 59 29.12 -2.27 -14.87
C THR A 59 29.35 -1.35 -13.67
N PRO A 60 30.37 -0.49 -13.66
CA PRO A 60 30.56 0.53 -12.66
C PRO A 60 29.29 1.42 -12.56
N ALA A 61 29.01 1.90 -11.37
CA ALA A 61 27.92 2.84 -11.15
C ALA A 61 28.28 3.82 -10.03
N THR A 62 27.66 5.01 -10.08
CA THR A 62 27.81 6.03 -9.04
C THR A 62 26.44 6.42 -8.49
N PHE A 63 26.41 6.65 -7.18
CA PHE A 63 25.30 7.30 -6.50
C PHE A 63 25.77 8.65 -5.99
N THR A 64 25.22 9.72 -6.55
CA THR A 64 25.61 11.10 -6.26
C THR A 64 24.49 11.80 -5.52
N ILE A 65 24.77 12.37 -4.35
CA ILE A 65 23.84 13.23 -3.62
C ILE A 65 24.13 14.69 -4.01
N ARG A 66 23.09 15.44 -4.37
CA ARG A 66 23.24 16.86 -4.71
C ARG A 66 23.87 17.63 -3.54
N ASP A 67 24.91 18.38 -3.81
CA ASP A 67 25.69 19.14 -2.82
C ASP A 67 26.28 18.27 -1.69
N GLY A 68 26.48 16.96 -1.97
CA GLY A 68 26.90 15.95 -1.00
C GLY A 68 27.91 14.93 -1.56
N PRO A 69 28.12 13.83 -0.83
CA PRO A 69 29.09 12.82 -1.21
C PRO A 69 28.67 12.01 -2.44
N VAL A 70 29.69 11.46 -3.12
CA VAL A 70 29.56 10.52 -4.23
C VAL A 70 29.99 9.13 -3.76
N PHE A 71 29.16 8.13 -4.01
CA PHE A 71 29.42 6.74 -3.67
C PHE A 71 29.59 5.92 -4.95
N ARG A 72 30.66 5.11 -5.00
CA ARG A 72 30.97 4.25 -6.15
C ARG A 72 30.64 2.81 -5.83
N GLY A 73 29.98 2.13 -6.77
CA GLY A 73 29.56 0.75 -6.62
C GLY A 73 29.41 0.05 -7.98
N LYS A 74 28.53 -0.90 -8.03
CA LYS A 74 28.25 -1.74 -9.19
C LYS A 74 26.78 -1.70 -9.52
N ALA A 75 26.46 -1.51 -10.79
CA ALA A 75 25.09 -1.57 -11.26
C ALA A 75 24.53 -2.98 -11.15
N PHE A 76 23.25 -3.06 -10.77
CA PHE A 76 22.38 -4.20 -10.99
C PHE A 76 20.99 -3.69 -11.41
N GLY A 77 20.20 -4.50 -12.15
CA GLY A 77 18.91 -4.02 -12.69
C GLY A 77 19.05 -3.37 -14.06
N ALA A 78 18.31 -2.30 -14.33
CA ALA A 78 18.28 -1.65 -15.64
C ALA A 78 19.56 -0.82 -15.90
N ASN A 79 20.01 -0.83 -17.16
CA ASN A 79 21.11 0.00 -17.61
C ASN A 79 20.58 1.38 -18.03
N ALA A 80 20.27 2.23 -17.04
CA ALA A 80 19.73 3.56 -17.25
C ALA A 80 20.18 4.51 -16.12
N ASN A 81 20.32 5.80 -16.43
CA ASN A 81 20.53 6.83 -15.43
C ASN A 81 19.19 7.31 -14.88
N ILE A 82 19.17 7.65 -13.60
CA ILE A 82 17.93 8.16 -12.96
C ILE A 82 18.27 9.21 -11.91
N SER A 83 17.39 10.20 -11.78
CA SER A 83 17.41 11.20 -10.70
C SER A 83 16.11 11.15 -9.90
N GLY A 84 16.20 11.52 -8.61
CA GLY A 84 15.05 11.56 -7.71
C GLY A 84 15.42 12.01 -6.31
N GLU A 85 14.48 12.05 -5.39
CA GLU A 85 14.74 12.31 -3.97
C GLU A 85 15.28 11.04 -3.30
N ALA A 86 16.49 11.11 -2.73
CA ALA A 86 17.05 10.03 -1.94
C ALA A 86 16.35 9.92 -0.58
N VAL A 87 15.78 8.75 -0.32
CA VAL A 87 15.16 8.41 0.95
C VAL A 87 15.65 7.04 1.42
N PHE A 88 15.56 6.76 2.71
CA PHE A 88 15.99 5.48 3.25
C PHE A 88 14.87 4.80 4.02
N THR A 89 14.91 3.47 4.04
CA THR A 89 14.03 2.65 4.89
C THR A 89 14.85 1.80 5.85
N THR A 90 14.37 1.70 7.07
CA THR A 90 14.94 0.81 8.11
C THR A 90 14.15 -0.48 8.29
N SER A 91 13.22 -0.77 7.39
CA SER A 91 12.43 -2.00 7.39
C SER A 91 13.33 -3.23 7.26
N LEU A 92 13.10 -4.23 8.11
CA LEU A 92 13.93 -5.45 8.14
C LEU A 92 13.60 -6.43 7.01
N VAL A 93 12.35 -6.43 6.55
CA VAL A 93 11.79 -7.32 5.54
C VAL A 93 10.83 -6.56 4.63
N GLY A 94 10.37 -7.20 3.56
CA GLY A 94 9.33 -6.61 2.71
C GLY A 94 9.90 -5.66 1.64
N TYR A 95 11.05 -5.95 1.05
CA TYR A 95 11.56 -5.13 -0.04
C TYR A 95 10.68 -5.16 -1.30
N PRO A 96 9.99 -6.28 -1.68
CA PRO A 96 9.06 -6.25 -2.81
C PRO A 96 7.85 -5.34 -2.54
N GLU A 97 7.31 -5.38 -1.33
CA GLU A 97 6.22 -4.54 -0.88
C GLU A 97 6.65 -3.06 -0.84
N SER A 98 7.82 -2.77 -0.30
CA SER A 98 8.37 -1.40 -0.27
C SER A 98 8.61 -0.85 -1.68
N MET A 99 9.22 -1.64 -2.57
CA MET A 99 9.51 -1.20 -3.93
C MET A 99 8.26 -0.99 -4.79
N THR A 100 7.16 -1.70 -4.51
CA THR A 100 5.88 -1.56 -5.20
C THR A 100 4.89 -0.61 -4.52
N ASP A 101 5.24 -0.02 -3.37
CA ASP A 101 4.43 1.00 -2.70
C ASP A 101 4.40 2.29 -3.54
N PRO A 102 3.23 2.74 -4.03
CA PRO A 102 3.12 3.97 -4.81
C PRO A 102 3.65 5.22 -4.11
N SER A 103 3.72 5.21 -2.77
CA SER A 103 4.25 6.33 -1.98
C SER A 103 5.74 6.60 -2.22
N TYR A 104 6.48 5.64 -2.80
CA TYR A 104 7.87 5.85 -3.21
C TYR A 104 8.04 6.39 -4.64
N ARG A 105 6.96 6.76 -5.33
CA ARG A 105 7.07 7.29 -6.69
C ARG A 105 7.98 8.52 -6.75
N GLY A 106 8.98 8.48 -7.67
CA GLY A 106 9.96 9.56 -7.84
C GLY A 106 11.11 9.55 -6.84
N GLN A 107 11.18 8.58 -5.92
CA GLN A 107 12.22 8.48 -4.90
C GLN A 107 13.23 7.39 -5.23
N ILE A 108 14.51 7.64 -4.92
CA ILE A 108 15.57 6.62 -4.92
C ILE A 108 15.62 6.03 -3.52
N LEU A 109 15.32 4.73 -3.43
CA LEU A 109 15.16 4.03 -2.15
C LEU A 109 16.47 3.38 -1.70
N VAL A 110 16.99 3.85 -0.57
CA VAL A 110 18.18 3.30 0.10
C VAL A 110 17.74 2.31 1.18
N PHE A 111 18.15 1.06 1.06
CA PHE A 111 17.90 0.05 2.08
C PHE A 111 19.04 0.02 3.11
N THR A 112 18.67 0.06 4.40
CA THR A 112 19.66 -0.02 5.50
C THR A 112 20.08 -1.45 5.81
N GLN A 113 19.27 -2.45 5.37
CA GLN A 113 19.64 -3.85 5.52
C GLN A 113 20.86 -4.17 4.67
N PRO A 114 21.86 -4.89 5.23
CA PRO A 114 23.13 -5.14 4.53
C PRO A 114 22.96 -6.00 3.28
N LEU A 115 22.03 -6.94 3.26
CA LEU A 115 21.78 -7.84 2.13
C LEU A 115 20.32 -7.77 1.70
N ILE A 116 20.06 -7.43 0.45
CA ILE A 116 18.74 -7.36 -0.17
C ILE A 116 18.65 -8.35 -1.35
N GLY A 117 17.48 -8.90 -1.60
CA GLY A 117 17.24 -9.86 -2.68
C GLY A 117 17.36 -11.34 -2.25
N ASN A 118 17.70 -11.62 -1.01
CA ASN A 118 18.00 -12.96 -0.49
C ASN A 118 16.81 -13.95 -0.59
N TYR A 119 15.57 -13.48 -0.58
CA TYR A 119 14.39 -14.34 -0.78
C TYR A 119 13.74 -14.17 -2.16
N GLY A 120 14.43 -13.50 -3.10
CA GLY A 120 13.96 -13.31 -4.48
C GLY A 120 12.71 -12.46 -4.60
N VAL A 121 12.06 -12.56 -5.74
CA VAL A 121 10.84 -11.80 -6.06
C VAL A 121 9.71 -12.80 -6.35
N PRO A 122 8.54 -12.65 -5.70
CA PRO A 122 7.41 -13.55 -5.91
C PRO A 122 6.72 -13.32 -7.25
N SER A 123 5.78 -14.21 -7.57
CA SER A 123 4.96 -14.10 -8.79
C SER A 123 3.86 -13.02 -8.66
N ASN A 124 3.30 -12.64 -9.82
CA ASN A 124 2.11 -11.76 -9.89
C ASN A 124 0.80 -12.52 -9.61
N GLU A 125 0.84 -13.54 -8.74
CA GLU A 125 -0.36 -14.27 -8.30
C GLU A 125 -1.37 -13.32 -7.68
N ARG A 126 -2.66 -13.55 -7.98
CA ARG A 126 -3.77 -12.78 -7.42
C ARG A 126 -4.55 -13.62 -6.42
N ASP A 127 -5.14 -12.95 -5.45
CA ASP A 127 -6.02 -13.55 -4.45
C ASP A 127 -7.47 -13.68 -4.95
N GLU A 128 -8.36 -14.09 -4.06
CA GLU A 128 -9.80 -14.28 -4.31
C GLU A 128 -10.54 -13.00 -4.69
N TYR A 129 -9.95 -11.83 -4.42
CA TYR A 129 -10.50 -10.51 -4.78
C TYR A 129 -9.87 -9.97 -6.07
N ASN A 130 -9.07 -10.80 -6.78
CA ASN A 130 -8.31 -10.39 -7.95
C ASN A 130 -7.24 -9.30 -7.67
N LEU A 131 -6.78 -9.19 -6.41
CA LEU A 131 -5.73 -8.29 -5.97
C LEU A 131 -4.37 -9.01 -5.95
N LEU A 132 -3.27 -8.28 -6.20
CA LEU A 132 -1.92 -8.84 -6.16
C LEU A 132 -1.58 -9.33 -4.75
N LYS A 133 -1.25 -10.62 -4.65
CA LYS A 133 -1.05 -11.29 -3.36
C LYS A 133 0.20 -10.82 -2.62
N TYR A 134 1.27 -10.52 -3.35
CA TYR A 134 2.61 -10.28 -2.81
C TYR A 134 3.10 -8.85 -3.00
N PHE A 135 2.47 -8.05 -3.82
CA PHE A 135 2.86 -6.68 -4.13
C PHE A 135 1.82 -5.67 -3.68
N GLU A 136 2.23 -4.41 -3.57
CA GLU A 136 1.35 -3.30 -3.22
C GLU A 136 0.84 -2.53 -4.46
N SER A 137 1.46 -2.74 -5.62
CA SER A 137 0.98 -2.29 -6.93
C SER A 137 1.61 -3.15 -8.04
N PRO A 138 1.12 -3.07 -9.30
CA PRO A 138 1.59 -3.93 -10.40
C PRO A 138 3.05 -3.75 -10.80
N HIS A 139 3.67 -2.61 -10.46
CA HIS A 139 5.00 -2.23 -10.92
C HIS A 139 5.87 -1.73 -9.78
N ILE A 140 7.21 -1.73 -9.97
CA ILE A 140 8.12 -1.01 -9.09
C ILE A 140 7.81 0.49 -9.19
N GLN A 141 7.63 1.14 -8.05
CA GLN A 141 7.28 2.55 -7.97
C GLN A 141 8.46 3.46 -7.66
N CYS A 142 9.46 2.97 -6.90
CA CYS A 142 10.67 3.74 -6.67
C CYS A 142 11.44 3.97 -7.98
N ALA A 143 12.09 5.13 -8.09
CA ALA A 143 12.82 5.52 -9.29
C ALA A 143 14.15 4.74 -9.43
N GLY A 144 14.78 4.39 -8.31
CA GLY A 144 16.02 3.64 -8.26
C GLY A 144 16.21 2.96 -6.91
N VAL A 145 17.17 2.04 -6.82
CA VAL A 145 17.45 1.23 -5.63
C VAL A 145 18.93 1.28 -5.26
N VAL A 146 19.20 1.51 -3.97
CA VAL A 146 20.56 1.57 -3.43
C VAL A 146 20.70 0.58 -2.29
N VAL A 147 21.66 -0.35 -2.38
CA VAL A 147 21.90 -1.41 -1.40
C VAL A 147 23.38 -1.53 -1.07
N SER A 148 23.69 -2.00 0.14
CA SER A 148 25.06 -2.34 0.50
C SER A 148 25.52 -3.58 -0.25
N ASP A 149 24.69 -4.64 -0.24
CA ASP A 149 24.95 -5.87 -0.99
C ASP A 149 23.65 -6.41 -1.59
N VAL A 150 23.74 -7.07 -2.75
CA VAL A 150 22.63 -7.70 -3.46
C VAL A 150 22.85 -9.21 -3.53
N ALA A 151 21.84 -9.98 -3.12
CA ALA A 151 21.90 -11.42 -3.25
C ALA A 151 21.78 -11.83 -4.73
N LEU A 152 22.84 -12.44 -5.24
CA LEU A 152 22.85 -13.03 -6.61
C LEU A 152 22.04 -14.31 -6.67
N ASN A 153 21.94 -15.03 -5.55
CA ASN A 153 21.13 -16.25 -5.41
C ASN A 153 20.04 -16.00 -4.37
N TYR A 154 18.87 -16.48 -4.65
CA TYR A 154 17.72 -16.38 -3.76
C TYR A 154 17.19 -17.75 -3.38
N SER A 155 16.55 -17.83 -2.21
CA SER A 155 15.96 -19.07 -1.70
C SER A 155 14.69 -18.75 -0.94
N HIS A 156 13.55 -18.84 -1.64
CA HIS A 156 12.22 -18.78 -1.04
C HIS A 156 11.22 -19.51 -1.93
N TRP A 157 10.24 -20.18 -1.33
CA TRP A 157 9.27 -21.01 -2.06
C TRP A 157 8.34 -20.21 -2.99
N THR A 158 8.15 -18.91 -2.76
CA THR A 158 7.35 -18.02 -3.61
C THR A 158 8.16 -17.38 -4.74
N ALA A 159 9.49 -17.42 -4.67
CA ALA A 159 10.35 -16.69 -5.59
C ALA A 159 10.34 -17.28 -6.99
N VAL A 160 10.23 -16.43 -7.99
CA VAL A 160 10.24 -16.78 -9.42
C VAL A 160 11.40 -16.13 -10.18
N GLU A 161 11.94 -15.03 -9.69
CA GLU A 161 13.06 -14.30 -10.29
C GLU A 161 13.92 -13.64 -9.20
N SER A 162 15.14 -13.21 -9.57
CA SER A 162 16.02 -12.44 -8.70
C SER A 162 15.61 -10.96 -8.67
N LEU A 163 16.07 -10.26 -7.65
CA LEU A 163 15.88 -8.80 -7.55
C LEU A 163 16.48 -8.06 -8.75
N SER A 164 17.65 -8.52 -9.24
CA SER A 164 18.34 -7.93 -10.38
C SER A 164 17.53 -8.08 -11.68
N GLU A 165 17.00 -9.30 -11.94
CA GLU A 165 16.15 -9.58 -13.10
C GLU A 165 14.86 -8.75 -13.05
N TRP A 166 14.24 -8.64 -11.87
CA TRP A 166 13.03 -7.84 -11.69
C TRP A 166 13.27 -6.35 -11.94
N CYS A 167 14.32 -5.76 -11.34
CA CYS A 167 14.68 -4.36 -11.58
C CYS A 167 14.97 -4.10 -13.06
N ALA A 168 15.68 -5.01 -13.75
CA ALA A 168 15.97 -4.88 -15.17
C ALA A 168 14.70 -4.93 -16.02
N ARG A 169 13.80 -5.86 -15.73
CA ARG A 169 12.51 -6.02 -16.43
C ARG A 169 11.58 -4.82 -16.25
N GLU A 170 11.58 -4.22 -15.05
CA GLU A 170 10.78 -3.02 -14.74
C GLU A 170 11.47 -1.71 -15.17
N GLY A 171 12.67 -1.77 -15.73
CA GLY A 171 13.41 -0.57 -16.17
C GLY A 171 13.95 0.28 -15.01
N VAL A 172 14.17 -0.31 -13.83
CA VAL A 172 14.63 0.39 -12.63
C VAL A 172 16.13 0.18 -12.45
N PRO A 173 16.95 1.27 -12.50
CA PRO A 173 18.37 1.18 -12.21
C PRO A 173 18.61 0.98 -10.72
N ALA A 174 19.67 0.23 -10.41
CA ALA A 174 20.03 -0.09 -9.05
C ALA A 174 21.56 -0.17 -8.88
N ILE A 175 22.05 0.16 -7.69
CA ILE A 175 23.46 0.14 -7.33
C ILE A 175 23.70 -0.65 -6.05
N SER A 176 24.74 -1.47 -6.04
CA SER A 176 25.24 -2.23 -4.88
C SER A 176 26.70 -1.95 -4.61
N GLY A 177 27.22 -2.38 -3.46
CA GLY A 177 28.61 -2.19 -3.06
C GLY A 177 28.89 -0.80 -2.50
N VAL A 178 27.87 -0.05 -2.09
CA VAL A 178 28.00 1.29 -1.49
C VAL A 178 27.80 1.26 0.02
N ASP A 179 28.40 2.21 0.73
CA ASP A 179 28.21 2.37 2.17
C ASP A 179 26.86 3.03 2.47
N THR A 180 25.81 2.19 2.56
CA THR A 180 24.46 2.66 2.88
C THR A 180 24.35 3.29 4.26
N ARG A 181 25.21 2.93 5.22
CA ARG A 181 25.26 3.55 6.53
C ARG A 181 25.72 4.99 6.46
N ALA A 182 26.79 5.26 5.70
CA ALA A 182 27.28 6.63 5.47
C ALA A 182 26.21 7.47 4.73
N ILE A 183 25.52 6.90 3.72
CA ILE A 183 24.43 7.56 3.02
C ILE A 183 23.32 7.94 4.01
N VAL A 184 22.85 7.00 4.83
CA VAL A 184 21.76 7.22 5.79
C VAL A 184 22.15 8.25 6.85
N THR A 185 23.41 8.22 7.34
CA THR A 185 23.92 9.23 8.29
C THR A 185 23.84 10.61 7.67
N HIS A 186 24.31 10.76 6.43
CA HIS A 186 24.25 12.04 5.70
C HIS A 186 22.80 12.53 5.53
N LEU A 187 21.87 11.67 5.08
CA LEU A 187 20.46 12.02 4.89
C LEU A 187 19.75 12.38 6.20
N ARG A 188 20.13 11.78 7.33
CA ARG A 188 19.60 12.17 8.66
C ARG A 188 20.11 13.52 9.12
N GLU A 189 21.36 13.83 8.84
CA GLU A 189 21.99 15.08 9.27
C GLU A 189 21.59 16.26 8.38
N GLN A 190 21.53 16.06 7.06
CA GLN A 190 21.24 17.15 6.10
C GLN A 190 19.75 17.21 5.69
N GLY A 191 19.02 16.12 5.84
CA GLY A 191 17.65 15.94 5.34
C GLY A 191 17.59 15.15 4.04
N SER A 192 16.37 14.79 3.59
CA SER A 192 16.17 14.20 2.27
C SER A 192 16.70 15.13 1.20
N SER A 193 17.50 14.58 0.30
CA SER A 193 18.23 15.35 -0.73
C SER A 193 17.96 14.76 -2.10
N LEU A 194 18.11 15.57 -3.15
CA LEU A 194 18.09 15.05 -4.50
C LEU A 194 19.34 14.21 -4.75
N ALA A 195 19.18 13.14 -5.50
CA ALA A 195 20.29 12.25 -5.84
C ALA A 195 20.12 11.66 -7.25
N ARG A 196 21.20 11.06 -7.74
CA ARG A 196 21.28 10.43 -9.05
C ARG A 196 22.01 9.09 -8.95
N ILE A 197 21.52 8.10 -9.72
CA ILE A 197 22.27 6.90 -10.05
C ILE A 197 22.73 7.02 -11.50
N SER A 198 24.03 6.94 -11.74
CA SER A 198 24.65 6.94 -13.08
C SER A 198 25.34 5.61 -13.33
N ILE A 199 25.13 5.01 -14.50
CA ILE A 199 25.66 3.71 -14.89
C ILE A 199 26.77 3.92 -15.93
N GLY A 200 27.92 3.28 -15.75
CA GLY A 200 29.09 3.40 -16.63
C GLY A 200 30.25 4.14 -15.97
N ASP A 201 31.35 4.26 -16.72
CA ASP A 201 32.60 4.88 -16.25
C ASP A 201 32.62 6.41 -16.38
N GLU A 202 31.72 6.97 -17.18
CA GLU A 202 31.65 8.41 -17.43
C GLU A 202 30.84 9.09 -16.31
N TYR A 203 31.53 9.49 -15.27
CA TYR A 203 31.02 10.46 -14.30
C TYR A 203 31.46 11.85 -14.76
N ASP A 204 30.59 12.60 -15.40
CA ASP A 204 30.81 14.01 -15.67
C ASP A 204 30.24 14.82 -14.49
N ALA A 205 31.20 15.39 -13.69
CA ALA A 205 30.86 16.20 -12.53
C ALA A 205 30.24 17.56 -12.92
N ASP A 206 30.42 17.97 -14.17
CA ASP A 206 29.98 19.29 -14.67
C ASP A 206 28.56 19.33 -15.24
N GLU A 207 27.87 18.17 -15.38
CA GLU A 207 26.47 18.14 -15.79
C GLU A 207 25.52 18.40 -14.60
N ASP A 208 25.39 19.66 -14.23
CA ASP A 208 24.46 20.16 -13.20
C ASP A 208 22.98 20.09 -13.64
N GLU A 209 22.73 19.75 -14.90
CA GLU A 209 21.36 19.68 -15.47
C GLU A 209 20.52 18.48 -15.05
N SER A 210 21.00 17.60 -14.20
CA SER A 210 20.46 16.23 -14.06
C SER A 210 19.74 15.90 -12.77
N PHE A 211 19.57 16.82 -11.82
CA PHE A 211 18.78 16.57 -10.62
C PHE A 211 17.32 16.98 -10.80
N VAL A 212 16.45 16.00 -11.00
CA VAL A 212 15.00 16.22 -11.10
C VAL A 212 14.39 16.17 -9.70
N ASP A 213 13.69 17.24 -9.31
CA ASP A 213 12.97 17.30 -8.05
C ASP A 213 11.54 16.77 -8.20
N PRO A 214 11.24 15.57 -7.71
CA PRO A 214 9.89 15.01 -7.76
C PRO A 214 8.89 15.79 -6.89
N GLY A 215 9.37 16.60 -5.94
CA GLY A 215 8.53 17.47 -5.12
C GLY A 215 7.89 18.63 -5.89
N GLN A 216 8.33 18.92 -7.12
CA GLN A 216 7.77 20.00 -7.96
C GLN A 216 6.61 19.55 -8.84
N ILE A 217 6.23 18.28 -8.83
CA ILE A 217 5.22 17.71 -9.71
C ILE A 217 4.15 16.94 -8.95
N ASN A 218 2.95 16.89 -9.53
CA ASN A 218 1.86 16.07 -9.00
C ASN A 218 2.15 14.58 -9.28
N LEU A 219 2.75 13.89 -8.31
CA LEU A 219 3.04 12.45 -8.40
C LEU A 219 1.78 11.60 -8.27
N VAL A 220 0.76 12.06 -7.54
CA VAL A 220 -0.53 11.36 -7.41
C VAL A 220 -1.19 11.18 -8.77
N LYS A 221 -1.13 12.18 -9.65
CA LYS A 221 -1.63 12.08 -11.02
C LYS A 221 -0.98 10.94 -11.82
N ARG A 222 0.25 10.52 -11.47
CA ARG A 222 0.98 9.46 -12.18
C ARG A 222 0.60 8.05 -11.68
N VAL A 223 0.19 7.90 -10.43
CA VAL A 223 -0.09 6.62 -9.78
C VAL A 223 -1.59 6.33 -9.62
N SER A 224 -2.42 7.36 -9.52
CA SER A 224 -3.88 7.23 -9.40
C SER A 224 -4.49 6.61 -10.66
N THR A 225 -5.51 5.79 -10.48
CA THR A 225 -6.33 5.25 -11.58
C THR A 225 -6.84 6.36 -12.50
N LYS A 226 -7.03 6.05 -13.78
CA LYS A 226 -7.54 7.02 -14.76
C LYS A 226 -9.05 6.95 -14.93
N ALA A 227 -9.66 5.84 -14.51
CA ALA A 227 -11.09 5.61 -14.56
C ALA A 227 -11.55 4.88 -13.29
N PRO A 228 -12.77 5.08 -12.80
CA PRO A 228 -13.31 4.32 -11.70
C PRO A 228 -13.35 2.82 -12.01
N PHE A 229 -13.09 2.00 -10.98
CA PHE A 229 -13.25 0.55 -11.05
C PHE A 229 -13.82 0.00 -9.74
N VAL A 230 -14.31 -1.24 -9.78
CA VAL A 230 -14.92 -1.90 -8.62
C VAL A 230 -14.06 -3.06 -8.15
N VAL A 231 -13.92 -3.18 -6.83
CA VAL A 231 -13.42 -4.39 -6.17
C VAL A 231 -14.56 -4.96 -5.35
N GLU A 232 -15.06 -6.13 -5.75
CA GLU A 232 -16.21 -6.76 -5.13
C GLU A 232 -15.78 -7.62 -3.94
N SER A 233 -16.58 -7.57 -2.86
CA SER A 233 -16.51 -8.53 -1.76
C SER A 233 -17.78 -9.39 -1.81
N PRO A 234 -17.65 -10.71 -1.96
CA PRO A 234 -18.82 -11.60 -2.01
C PRO A 234 -19.67 -11.49 -0.74
N GLY A 235 -20.96 -11.18 -0.91
CA GLY A 235 -21.89 -11.02 0.21
C GLY A 235 -21.71 -9.73 1.01
N ALA A 236 -21.00 -8.73 0.46
CA ALA A 236 -20.81 -7.44 1.12
C ALA A 236 -22.14 -6.77 1.49
N ASP A 237 -22.20 -6.26 2.70
CA ASP A 237 -23.32 -5.45 3.20
C ASP A 237 -23.05 -3.94 3.07
N LEU A 238 -21.81 -3.56 2.76
CA LEU A 238 -21.35 -2.19 2.62
C LEU A 238 -20.82 -1.90 1.22
N HIS A 239 -20.99 -0.65 0.77
CA HIS A 239 -20.37 -0.13 -0.44
C HIS A 239 -19.65 1.19 -0.13
N VAL A 240 -18.33 1.18 -0.24
CA VAL A 240 -17.47 2.32 0.10
C VAL A 240 -16.88 2.94 -1.16
N ALA A 241 -16.92 4.26 -1.24
CA ALA A 241 -16.18 5.01 -2.25
C ALA A 241 -14.73 5.22 -1.78
N LEU A 242 -13.75 4.81 -2.58
CA LEU A 242 -12.35 4.98 -2.28
C LEU A 242 -11.73 5.98 -3.27
N ILE A 243 -11.06 7.01 -2.75
CA ILE A 243 -10.31 7.98 -3.54
C ILE A 243 -8.87 7.46 -3.65
N ASP A 244 -8.46 7.15 -4.88
CA ASP A 244 -7.15 6.60 -5.20
C ASP A 244 -6.12 7.72 -5.39
N CYS A 245 -5.32 7.95 -4.35
CA CYS A 245 -4.15 8.83 -4.39
C CYS A 245 -2.84 8.06 -4.64
N GLY A 246 -2.91 6.76 -4.92
CA GLY A 246 -1.81 5.81 -5.00
C GLY A 246 -2.04 4.67 -4.02
N VAL A 247 -3.22 4.03 -4.13
CA VAL A 247 -3.69 3.02 -3.18
C VAL A 247 -2.83 1.76 -3.24
N LYS A 248 -2.49 1.23 -2.08
CA LYS A 248 -1.85 -0.08 -1.94
C LYS A 248 -2.89 -1.20 -2.04
N GLU A 249 -2.53 -2.27 -2.72
CA GLU A 249 -3.38 -3.47 -2.84
C GLU A 249 -3.84 -4.00 -1.47
N ASN A 250 -3.00 -3.87 -0.44
CA ASN A 250 -3.36 -4.34 0.90
C ASN A 250 -4.40 -3.46 1.62
N ILE A 251 -4.54 -2.19 1.26
CA ILE A 251 -5.65 -1.34 1.72
C ILE A 251 -6.97 -1.84 1.13
N LEU A 252 -7.00 -2.09 -0.19
CA LEU A 252 -8.17 -2.65 -0.85
C LEU A 252 -8.57 -3.98 -0.21
N ARG A 253 -7.60 -4.90 -0.05
CA ARG A 253 -7.80 -6.20 0.60
C ARG A 253 -8.32 -6.07 2.03
N SER A 254 -7.78 -5.13 2.81
CA SER A 254 -8.21 -4.91 4.20
C SER A 254 -9.66 -4.51 4.32
N LEU A 255 -10.20 -3.77 3.35
CA LEU A 255 -11.61 -3.37 3.32
C LEU A 255 -12.50 -4.50 2.77
N VAL A 256 -12.13 -5.13 1.64
CA VAL A 256 -12.98 -6.14 1.02
C VAL A 256 -13.07 -7.43 1.83
N SER A 257 -11.99 -7.84 2.50
CA SER A 257 -11.99 -9.01 3.38
C SER A 257 -12.86 -8.83 4.64
N ARG A 258 -13.24 -7.58 4.96
CA ARG A 258 -14.13 -7.23 6.08
C ARG A 258 -15.57 -6.94 5.64
N GLY A 259 -15.94 -7.30 4.41
CA GLY A 259 -17.31 -7.22 3.89
C GLY A 259 -17.72 -5.89 3.29
N ALA A 260 -16.76 -5.10 2.77
CA ALA A 260 -17.06 -3.88 2.04
C ALA A 260 -16.69 -4.04 0.56
N SER A 261 -17.63 -3.90 -0.36
CA SER A 261 -17.33 -3.68 -1.78
C SER A 261 -16.87 -2.25 -2.00
N LEU A 262 -15.94 -2.03 -2.92
CA LEU A 262 -15.33 -0.73 -3.17
C LEU A 262 -15.63 -0.26 -4.59
N THR A 263 -15.93 1.02 -4.74
CA THR A 263 -15.72 1.74 -6.01
C THR A 263 -14.55 2.68 -5.82
N VAL A 264 -13.49 2.43 -6.57
CA VAL A 264 -12.23 3.18 -6.53
C VAL A 264 -12.30 4.29 -7.58
N PHE A 265 -12.12 5.53 -7.15
CA PHE A 265 -12.19 6.72 -7.99
C PHE A 265 -10.83 7.38 -8.16
N PRO A 266 -10.55 8.04 -9.29
CA PRO A 266 -9.38 8.90 -9.44
C PRO A 266 -9.28 9.95 -8.33
N TYR A 267 -8.06 10.37 -7.99
CA TYR A 267 -7.79 11.32 -6.90
C TYR A 267 -8.58 12.64 -7.03
N ASN A 268 -8.79 13.13 -8.24
CA ASN A 268 -9.47 14.40 -8.51
C ASN A 268 -10.98 14.27 -8.79
N TYR A 269 -11.53 13.07 -8.62
CA TYR A 269 -12.95 12.84 -8.86
C TYR A 269 -13.82 13.68 -7.92
N PRO A 270 -14.91 14.32 -8.39
CA PRO A 270 -15.78 15.16 -7.57
C PRO A 270 -16.67 14.31 -6.63
N ILE A 271 -16.04 13.63 -5.66
CA ILE A 271 -16.67 12.66 -4.77
C ILE A 271 -17.87 13.21 -4.01
N HIS A 272 -17.87 14.51 -3.68
CA HIS A 272 -18.98 15.19 -3.01
C HIS A 272 -20.31 15.13 -3.80
N LYS A 273 -20.25 14.91 -5.13
CA LYS A 273 -21.45 14.81 -5.98
C LYS A 273 -22.08 13.42 -5.97
N VAL A 274 -21.32 12.41 -5.55
CA VAL A 274 -21.77 11.00 -5.61
C VAL A 274 -21.76 10.30 -4.26
N ALA A 275 -21.22 10.92 -3.22
CA ALA A 275 -21.06 10.33 -1.88
C ALA A 275 -22.36 9.80 -1.27
N GLN A 276 -23.55 10.39 -1.62
CA GLN A 276 -24.85 9.93 -1.15
C GLN A 276 -25.22 8.52 -1.65
N HIS A 277 -24.48 7.96 -2.62
CA HIS A 277 -24.69 6.62 -3.16
C HIS A 277 -23.83 5.56 -2.48
N PHE A 278 -22.97 5.98 -1.56
CA PHE A 278 -22.05 5.13 -0.82
C PHE A 278 -22.33 5.18 0.67
N ASP A 279 -21.98 4.10 1.36
CA ASP A 279 -22.15 3.99 2.81
C ASP A 279 -21.03 4.74 3.57
N GLY A 280 -19.87 4.93 2.94
CA GLY A 280 -18.71 5.64 3.50
C GLY A 280 -17.74 6.10 2.42
N VAL A 281 -16.77 6.94 2.80
CA VAL A 281 -15.68 7.42 1.93
C VAL A 281 -14.33 7.11 2.56
N PHE A 282 -13.41 6.60 1.75
CA PHE A 282 -12.04 6.28 2.15
C PHE A 282 -11.04 7.02 1.27
N ILE A 283 -9.99 7.62 1.87
CA ILE A 283 -8.94 8.32 1.13
C ILE A 283 -7.63 7.55 1.33
N SER A 284 -7.05 7.07 0.23
CA SER A 284 -5.86 6.23 0.27
C SER A 284 -4.58 7.00 0.58
N ASN A 285 -3.52 6.26 0.82
CA ASN A 285 -2.14 6.73 0.79
C ASN A 285 -1.73 7.21 -0.61
N GLY A 286 -0.54 7.83 -0.72
CA GLY A 286 0.02 8.24 -1.99
C GLY A 286 1.35 8.97 -1.86
N PRO A 287 2.00 9.28 -3.00
CA PRO A 287 3.30 9.93 -3.08
C PRO A 287 3.22 11.45 -3.09
N GLY A 288 4.34 12.08 -2.75
CA GLY A 288 4.63 13.49 -3.04
C GLY A 288 4.12 14.48 -2.01
N ASP A 289 4.14 15.74 -2.41
CA ASP A 289 3.65 16.86 -1.59
C ASP A 289 2.13 16.98 -1.71
N PRO A 290 1.38 16.96 -0.60
CA PRO A 290 -0.08 17.11 -0.61
C PRO A 290 -0.56 18.42 -1.24
N ILE A 291 0.29 19.46 -1.30
CA ILE A 291 -0.03 20.76 -1.93
C ILE A 291 -0.45 20.62 -3.41
N HIS A 292 0.04 19.58 -4.10
CA HIS A 292 -0.27 19.34 -5.51
C HIS A 292 -1.67 18.72 -5.74
N CYS A 293 -2.38 18.35 -4.66
CA CYS A 293 -3.68 17.69 -4.74
C CYS A 293 -4.85 18.62 -4.37
N GLN A 294 -4.79 19.91 -4.77
CA GLN A 294 -5.80 20.91 -4.41
C GLN A 294 -7.22 20.55 -4.86
N GLU A 295 -7.37 19.86 -5.99
CA GLU A 295 -8.68 19.38 -6.46
C GLU A 295 -9.28 18.38 -5.47
N THR A 296 -8.46 17.47 -4.93
CA THR A 296 -8.89 16.50 -3.92
C THR A 296 -9.25 17.22 -2.62
N VAL A 297 -8.42 18.15 -2.17
CA VAL A 297 -8.67 18.98 -0.96
C VAL A 297 -10.00 19.71 -1.09
N TYR A 298 -10.25 20.37 -2.22
CA TYR A 298 -11.52 21.05 -2.48
C TYR A 298 -12.72 20.08 -2.44
N ASN A 299 -12.60 18.93 -3.11
CA ASN A 299 -13.67 17.92 -3.16
C ASN A 299 -13.96 17.33 -1.76
N LEU A 300 -12.94 17.15 -0.91
CA LEU A 300 -13.10 16.69 0.48
C LEU A 300 -13.74 17.75 1.36
N ALA A 301 -13.35 19.03 1.24
CA ALA A 301 -13.98 20.14 1.95
C ALA A 301 -15.48 20.19 1.62
N ARG A 302 -15.83 20.15 0.33
CA ARG A 302 -17.24 20.13 -0.11
C ARG A 302 -17.98 18.89 0.38
N LEU A 303 -17.33 17.71 0.40
CA LEU A 303 -17.90 16.49 0.94
C LEU A 303 -18.29 16.65 2.42
N MET A 304 -17.39 17.20 3.23
CA MET A 304 -17.64 17.40 4.66
C MET A 304 -18.74 18.42 4.93
N GLU A 305 -18.92 19.43 4.06
CA GLU A 305 -20.01 20.41 4.16
C GLU A 305 -21.37 19.81 3.77
N THR A 306 -21.41 18.92 2.78
CA THR A 306 -22.67 18.48 2.14
C THR A 306 -23.11 17.09 2.55
N SER A 307 -22.28 16.32 3.26
CA SER A 307 -22.55 14.93 3.62
C SER A 307 -22.12 14.60 5.04
N SER A 308 -22.82 13.67 5.67
CA SER A 308 -22.49 13.12 6.98
C SER A 308 -21.90 11.71 6.94
N VAL A 309 -21.53 11.21 5.75
CA VAL A 309 -20.95 9.87 5.60
C VAL A 309 -19.69 9.72 6.44
N PRO A 310 -19.40 8.52 6.98
CA PRO A 310 -18.13 8.24 7.64
C PRO A 310 -16.96 8.38 6.68
N ILE A 311 -15.86 8.97 7.17
CA ILE A 311 -14.67 9.21 6.38
C ILE A 311 -13.45 8.68 7.12
N MET A 312 -12.58 7.93 6.41
CA MET A 312 -11.24 7.55 6.89
C MET A 312 -10.19 7.91 5.85
N GLY A 313 -9.03 8.42 6.31
CA GLY A 313 -7.87 8.72 5.47
C GLY A 313 -6.60 8.05 5.99
N ILE A 314 -5.73 7.58 5.09
CA ILE A 314 -4.43 6.99 5.43
C ILE A 314 -3.30 7.79 4.78
N CYS A 315 -2.27 8.12 5.54
CA CYS A 315 -1.02 8.74 5.12
C CYS A 315 -1.28 10.04 4.31
N LEU A 316 -1.11 10.04 2.99
CA LEU A 316 -1.49 11.21 2.17
C LEU A 316 -2.97 11.56 2.35
N GLY A 317 -3.87 10.56 2.46
CA GLY A 317 -5.29 10.79 2.71
C GLY A 317 -5.57 11.49 4.05
N HIS A 318 -4.77 11.25 5.08
CA HIS A 318 -4.80 11.99 6.33
C HIS A 318 -4.41 13.46 6.12
N GLN A 319 -3.31 13.70 5.38
CA GLN A 319 -2.83 15.06 5.09
C GLN A 319 -3.84 15.86 4.25
N LEU A 320 -4.43 15.24 3.22
CA LEU A 320 -5.45 15.88 2.37
C LEU A 320 -6.73 16.19 3.16
N LEU A 321 -7.14 15.30 4.07
CA LEU A 321 -8.28 15.54 4.95
C LEU A 321 -7.99 16.68 5.92
N ALA A 322 -6.77 16.76 6.47
CA ALA A 322 -6.35 17.87 7.33
C ALA A 322 -6.36 19.21 6.57
N MET A 323 -5.82 19.25 5.34
CA MET A 323 -5.86 20.44 4.51
C MET A 323 -7.30 20.85 4.15
N ALA A 324 -8.19 19.89 3.92
CA ALA A 324 -9.60 20.16 3.61
C ALA A 324 -10.37 20.82 4.74
N VAL A 325 -9.91 20.68 5.98
CA VAL A 325 -10.46 21.39 7.16
C VAL A 325 -9.66 22.64 7.54
N GLY A 326 -8.69 23.05 6.72
CA GLY A 326 -7.91 24.27 6.90
C GLY A 326 -6.63 24.10 7.71
N ALA A 327 -6.26 22.90 8.12
CA ALA A 327 -4.98 22.64 8.76
C ALA A 327 -3.83 22.68 7.75
N LYS A 328 -2.59 22.81 8.24
CA LYS A 328 -1.38 22.89 7.43
C LYS A 328 -0.59 21.60 7.52
N THR A 329 0.19 21.33 6.48
CA THR A 329 1.19 20.28 6.47
C THR A 329 2.61 20.87 6.44
N ILE A 330 3.56 20.15 7.03
CA ILE A 330 4.97 20.54 7.11
C ILE A 330 5.82 19.44 6.51
N LYS A 331 6.86 19.80 5.75
CA LYS A 331 7.87 18.85 5.27
C LYS A 331 8.80 18.49 6.43
N MET A 332 8.95 17.20 6.69
CA MET A 332 9.86 16.68 7.71
C MET A 332 11.30 16.69 7.18
N LYS A 333 12.28 16.74 8.07
CA LYS A 333 13.69 16.78 7.70
C LYS A 333 14.09 15.57 6.82
N TYR A 334 13.76 14.34 7.24
CA TYR A 334 14.04 13.12 6.50
C TYR A 334 12.85 12.15 6.44
N GLY A 335 11.75 12.48 7.16
CA GLY A 335 10.53 11.67 7.21
C GLY A 335 10.68 10.36 8.00
N ASN A 336 9.55 9.66 8.15
CA ASN A 336 9.46 8.39 8.86
C ASN A 336 9.22 7.24 7.86
N ARG A 337 10.19 6.29 7.75
CA ARG A 337 10.13 5.13 6.85
C ARG A 337 10.66 3.89 7.55
N ALA A 338 9.78 3.21 8.27
CA ALA A 338 10.12 2.03 9.08
C ALA A 338 8.87 1.21 9.42
N HIS A 339 9.05 -0.01 9.93
CA HIS A 339 7.97 -0.87 10.40
C HIS A 339 7.90 -1.00 11.94
N ASN A 340 8.60 -0.14 12.67
CA ASN A 340 8.73 -0.22 14.13
C ASN A 340 8.60 1.15 14.82
N ILE A 341 7.73 2.01 14.33
CA ILE A 341 7.54 3.35 14.87
C ILE A 341 6.38 3.35 15.86
N PRO A 342 6.60 3.80 17.12
CA PRO A 342 5.57 3.82 18.13
C PRO A 342 4.62 5.01 17.95
N ALA A 343 3.31 4.74 17.89
CA ALA A 343 2.25 5.73 17.86
C ALA A 343 1.33 5.56 19.06
N LEU A 344 1.14 6.61 19.85
CA LEU A 344 0.27 6.64 21.02
C LEU A 344 -1.15 7.04 20.62
N ASP A 345 -2.13 6.19 20.89
CA ASP A 345 -3.55 6.51 20.80
C ASP A 345 -3.94 7.41 22.00
N LEU A 346 -4.25 8.67 21.72
CA LEU A 346 -4.63 9.65 22.75
C LEU A 346 -6.03 9.43 23.34
N THR A 347 -6.82 8.52 22.77
CA THR A 347 -8.16 8.18 23.28
C THR A 347 -8.13 7.04 24.30
N THR A 348 -7.17 6.13 24.16
CA THR A 348 -7.05 4.93 24.99
C THR A 348 -5.80 4.94 25.88
N GLY A 349 -4.78 5.73 25.51
CA GLY A 349 -3.46 5.71 26.14
C GLY A 349 -2.60 4.48 25.75
N GLN A 350 -3.04 3.70 24.75
CA GLN A 350 -2.29 2.54 24.25
C GLN A 350 -1.28 2.97 23.18
N CYS A 351 -0.09 2.37 23.24
CA CYS A 351 0.93 2.52 22.20
C CYS A 351 0.85 1.36 21.21
N HIS A 352 0.85 1.68 19.93
CA HIS A 352 0.89 0.71 18.82
C HIS A 352 2.22 0.83 18.09
N ILE A 353 2.77 -0.30 17.67
CA ILE A 353 3.93 -0.31 16.77
C ILE A 353 3.40 -0.27 15.34
N THR A 354 3.83 0.74 14.58
CA THR A 354 3.24 1.06 13.27
C THR A 354 4.26 1.01 12.15
N SER A 355 3.74 0.75 10.94
CA SER A 355 4.47 0.93 9.68
C SER A 355 4.27 2.34 9.17
N GLN A 356 5.35 3.02 8.78
CA GLN A 356 5.27 4.40 8.28
C GLN A 356 6.11 4.57 7.01
N ASN A 357 5.62 5.41 6.10
CA ASN A 357 6.31 5.85 4.91
C ASN A 357 5.80 7.23 4.50
N HIS A 358 6.31 8.27 5.13
CA HIS A 358 5.91 9.65 4.81
C HIS A 358 7.04 10.66 5.05
N GLY A 359 7.05 11.74 4.26
CA GLY A 359 7.98 12.86 4.37
C GLY A 359 7.29 14.17 4.80
N TYR A 360 5.98 14.14 4.98
CA TYR A 360 5.17 15.26 5.45
C TYR A 360 4.36 14.84 6.66
N ALA A 361 4.05 15.80 7.54
CA ALA A 361 3.20 15.62 8.70
C ALA A 361 2.20 16.77 8.82
N VAL A 362 1.09 16.55 9.51
CA VAL A 362 0.11 17.60 9.83
C VAL A 362 0.63 18.43 11.01
N ASP A 363 0.54 19.74 10.89
CA ASP A 363 0.81 20.66 11.99
C ASP A 363 -0.41 20.70 12.94
N SER A 364 -0.31 20.00 14.06
CA SER A 364 -1.37 19.87 15.06
C SER A 364 -1.86 21.21 15.61
N SER A 365 -0.99 22.23 15.64
CA SER A 365 -1.34 23.56 16.13
C SER A 365 -2.34 24.28 15.23
N THR A 366 -2.49 23.82 13.99
CA THR A 366 -3.39 24.40 12.98
C THR A 366 -4.73 23.66 12.85
N LEU A 367 -4.94 22.60 13.62
CA LEU A 367 -6.21 21.85 13.60
C LEU A 367 -7.36 22.72 14.07
N PRO A 368 -8.51 22.76 13.34
CA PRO A 368 -9.68 23.52 13.77
C PRO A 368 -10.31 22.91 15.03
N PRO A 369 -11.12 23.67 15.81
CA PRO A 369 -11.68 23.24 17.10
C PRO A 369 -12.53 21.96 17.05
N ASP A 370 -13.14 21.65 15.90
CA ASP A 370 -13.96 20.45 15.72
C ASP A 370 -13.14 19.17 15.57
N PHE A 371 -11.83 19.30 15.32
CA PHE A 371 -10.90 18.20 15.24
C PHE A 371 -9.95 18.18 16.44
N LYS A 372 -9.38 17.01 16.71
CA LYS A 372 -8.32 16.81 17.70
C LYS A 372 -7.33 15.78 17.19
N GLU A 373 -6.12 15.80 17.75
CA GLU A 373 -5.18 14.73 17.55
C GLU A 373 -5.77 13.39 18.01
N TYR A 374 -5.49 12.37 17.26
CA TYR A 374 -5.89 11.00 17.56
C TYR A 374 -4.69 10.16 17.95
N PHE A 375 -3.63 10.21 17.15
CA PHE A 375 -2.38 9.55 17.42
C PHE A 375 -1.21 10.54 17.40
N VAL A 376 -0.18 10.25 18.19
CA VAL A 376 1.07 11.01 18.23
C VAL A 376 2.27 10.07 18.20
N ASN A 377 3.31 10.41 17.43
CA ASN A 377 4.56 9.68 17.35
C ASN A 377 5.37 9.87 18.65
N LEU A 378 5.76 8.76 19.28
CA LEU A 378 6.54 8.85 20.52
C LEU A 378 8.04 9.10 20.30
N ASN A 379 8.54 9.04 19.04
CA ASN A 379 9.93 9.32 18.75
C ASN A 379 10.19 10.81 18.51
N ASP A 380 9.30 11.51 17.79
CA ASP A 380 9.52 12.89 17.32
C ASP A 380 8.36 13.83 17.63
N GLY A 381 7.27 13.33 18.22
CA GLY A 381 6.09 14.12 18.59
C GLY A 381 5.23 14.55 17.40
N SER A 382 5.48 14.06 16.19
CA SER A 382 4.66 14.38 15.02
C SER A 382 3.24 13.85 15.14
N ASN A 383 2.30 14.52 14.47
CA ASN A 383 0.90 14.08 14.39
C ASN A 383 0.82 12.78 13.59
N GLU A 384 0.25 11.74 14.18
CA GLU A 384 0.06 10.44 13.57
C GLU A 384 -1.41 10.11 13.26
N GLY A 385 -2.29 11.07 13.50
CA GLY A 385 -3.71 10.94 13.19
C GLY A 385 -4.55 12.04 13.80
N MET A 386 -5.69 12.28 13.19
CA MET A 386 -6.70 13.21 13.71
C MET A 386 -8.08 12.59 13.68
N MET A 387 -8.98 13.08 14.50
CA MET A 387 -10.39 12.69 14.52
C MET A 387 -11.30 13.88 14.78
N HIS A 388 -12.48 13.84 14.18
CA HIS A 388 -13.54 14.79 14.46
C HIS A 388 -14.19 14.48 15.82
N ARG A 389 -14.56 15.50 16.58
CA ARG A 389 -15.08 15.33 17.95
C ARG A 389 -16.44 14.66 18.04
N THR A 390 -17.28 14.79 17.00
CA THR A 390 -18.69 14.34 17.02
C THR A 390 -19.10 13.55 15.80
N ARG A 391 -18.40 13.70 14.65
CA ARG A 391 -18.71 12.99 13.41
C ARG A 391 -17.80 11.76 13.26
N PRO A 392 -18.22 10.70 12.55
CA PRO A 392 -17.43 9.52 12.31
C PRO A 392 -16.34 9.76 11.23
N ILE A 393 -15.46 10.72 11.49
CA ILE A 393 -14.35 11.09 10.62
C ILE A 393 -13.06 10.95 11.42
N PHE A 394 -12.13 10.13 10.91
CA PHE A 394 -10.80 10.02 11.49
C PHE A 394 -9.76 9.63 10.43
N SER A 395 -8.50 9.77 10.75
CA SER A 395 -7.42 9.43 9.84
C SER A 395 -6.14 9.07 10.60
N THR A 396 -5.24 8.36 9.91
CA THR A 396 -3.92 7.97 10.43
C THR A 396 -2.83 8.37 9.45
N GLN A 397 -1.70 8.85 9.97
CA GLN A 397 -0.50 9.11 9.18
C GLN A 397 0.24 7.81 8.85
N PHE A 398 0.24 6.87 9.79
CA PHE A 398 0.80 5.53 9.60
C PHE A 398 -0.12 4.62 8.77
N HIS A 399 0.41 3.44 8.40
CA HIS A 399 -0.22 2.46 7.54
C HIS A 399 -0.77 1.28 8.35
N PRO A 400 -2.07 1.25 8.70
CA PRO A 400 -2.66 0.14 9.47
C PRO A 400 -2.81 -1.16 8.67
N GLU A 401 -2.72 -1.11 7.33
CA GLU A 401 -2.67 -2.28 6.44
C GLU A 401 -1.34 -3.05 6.52
N ALA A 402 -0.29 -2.40 6.91
CA ALA A 402 1.02 -2.85 7.42
C ALA A 402 1.64 -4.10 6.77
N LYS A 403 1.46 -4.35 5.48
CA LYS A 403 2.06 -5.51 4.80
C LYS A 403 3.59 -5.46 4.91
N GLY A 404 4.18 -6.53 5.49
CA GLY A 404 5.60 -6.57 5.85
C GLY A 404 5.92 -6.00 7.24
N GLY A 405 4.96 -5.41 7.95
CA GLY A 405 5.11 -4.82 9.29
C GLY A 405 4.13 -5.37 10.32
N PRO A 406 4.11 -4.78 11.54
CA PRO A 406 3.23 -5.21 12.63
C PRO A 406 1.76 -4.91 12.32
N MET A 407 0.87 -5.76 12.83
CA MET A 407 -0.57 -5.68 12.60
C MET A 407 -1.34 -4.99 13.74
N ASP A 408 -0.64 -4.35 14.68
CA ASP A 408 -1.20 -3.76 15.90
C ASP A 408 -2.34 -2.78 15.64
N SER A 409 -2.27 -2.05 14.53
CA SER A 409 -3.25 -1.02 14.16
C SER A 409 -4.31 -1.48 13.15
N SER A 410 -4.29 -2.75 12.72
CA SER A 410 -5.22 -3.27 11.69
C SER A 410 -6.70 -3.19 12.09
N TYR A 411 -7.02 -3.15 13.38
CA TYR A 411 -8.37 -2.97 13.93
C TYR A 411 -9.02 -1.65 13.48
N LEU A 412 -8.25 -0.67 13.02
CA LEU A 412 -8.78 0.61 12.56
C LEU A 412 -9.64 0.48 11.31
N PHE A 413 -9.40 -0.52 10.46
CA PHE A 413 -10.31 -0.85 9.36
C PHE A 413 -11.67 -1.34 9.88
N GLU A 414 -11.67 -2.20 10.91
CA GLU A 414 -12.93 -2.65 11.52
C GLU A 414 -13.67 -1.48 12.16
N LYS A 415 -12.98 -0.65 12.94
CA LYS A 415 -13.55 0.58 13.54
C LYS A 415 -14.19 1.50 12.49
N TYR A 416 -13.54 1.67 11.33
CA TYR A 416 -14.10 2.44 10.23
C TYR A 416 -15.39 1.80 9.71
N LEU A 417 -15.37 0.49 9.41
CA LEU A 417 -16.54 -0.20 8.88
C LEU A 417 -17.69 -0.31 9.90
N GLU A 418 -17.39 -0.38 11.19
CA GLU A 418 -18.39 -0.26 12.27
C GLU A 418 -19.09 1.11 12.24
N ASN A 419 -18.33 2.19 12.08
CA ASN A 419 -18.88 3.54 11.89
C ASN A 419 -19.77 3.60 10.64
N VAL A 420 -19.35 2.96 9.53
CA VAL A 420 -20.11 2.90 8.29
C VAL A 420 -21.43 2.11 8.49
N ARG A 421 -21.37 0.94 9.17
CA ARG A 421 -22.58 0.15 9.50
C ARG A 421 -23.55 0.91 10.40
N ALA A 422 -23.04 1.61 11.41
CA ALA A 422 -23.84 2.43 12.30
C ALA A 422 -24.52 3.58 11.56
N ALA A 423 -23.81 4.31 10.70
CA ALA A 423 -24.36 5.38 9.90
C ALA A 423 -25.43 4.87 8.90
N LYS A 424 -25.16 3.75 8.23
CA LYS A 424 -26.11 3.08 7.32
C LYS A 424 -27.38 2.65 8.05
N SER A 425 -27.27 2.09 9.24
CA SER A 425 -28.40 1.66 10.05
C SER A 425 -29.27 2.85 10.49
N ALA A 426 -28.66 3.97 10.84
CA ALA A 426 -29.35 5.21 11.17
C ALA A 426 -30.09 5.81 9.95
N GLN A 427 -29.56 5.62 8.74
CA GLN A 427 -30.17 6.11 7.49
C GLN A 427 -31.24 5.16 6.95
N ARG A 428 -31.22 3.86 7.30
CA ARG A 428 -32.19 2.83 6.82
C ARG A 428 -33.64 3.11 7.18
N VAL A 429 -33.89 3.99 8.11
CA VAL A 429 -35.25 4.46 8.40
C VAL A 429 -35.85 5.21 7.20
N TYR A 430 -35.06 5.56 6.16
CA TYR A 430 -35.47 6.49 5.10
C TYR A 430 -35.13 6.10 3.65
N LYS A 431 -34.46 4.98 3.31
CA LYS A 431 -34.07 4.71 1.90
C LYS A 431 -34.15 3.25 1.47
N ASP A 432 -34.67 3.04 0.23
CA ASP A 432 -34.71 1.78 -0.53
C ASP A 432 -33.28 1.33 -0.93
N ASN A 433 -32.98 0.04 -0.76
CA ASN A 433 -31.63 -0.58 -0.81
C ASN A 433 -31.08 -0.83 -2.24
N ARG A 434 -31.55 -0.17 -3.29
CA ARG A 434 -31.06 -0.42 -4.65
C ARG A 434 -29.88 0.48 -4.98
N PRO A 435 -28.78 -0.07 -5.62
CA PRO A 435 -27.76 0.78 -6.24
C PRO A 435 -28.45 1.78 -7.15
N SER A 436 -28.11 3.07 -7.06
CA SER A 436 -28.73 4.05 -7.94
C SER A 436 -28.39 3.72 -9.39
N GLN A 437 -29.35 3.94 -10.29
CA GLN A 437 -29.15 3.75 -11.74
C GLN A 437 -27.91 4.51 -12.24
N TYR A 438 -27.59 5.65 -11.61
CA TYR A 438 -26.39 6.43 -11.89
C TYR A 438 -25.09 5.62 -11.70
N ILE A 439 -24.95 4.86 -10.60
CA ILE A 439 -23.76 4.00 -10.37
C ILE A 439 -23.69 2.89 -11.42
N LEU A 440 -24.82 2.26 -11.71
CA LEU A 440 -24.89 1.22 -12.74
C LEU A 440 -24.54 1.77 -14.12
N ASP A 441 -24.95 3.00 -14.43
CA ASP A 441 -24.64 3.67 -15.70
C ASP A 441 -23.16 4.08 -15.78
N VAL A 442 -22.56 4.59 -14.69
CA VAL A 442 -21.12 4.89 -14.61
C VAL A 442 -20.30 3.61 -14.83
N LEU A 443 -20.64 2.53 -14.12
CA LEU A 443 -19.95 1.25 -14.24
C LEU A 443 -20.14 0.59 -15.62
N SER A 444 -21.28 0.80 -16.28
CA SER A 444 -21.54 0.26 -17.62
C SER A 444 -20.80 0.99 -18.73
N ARG A 445 -20.58 2.30 -18.58
CA ARG A 445 -19.85 3.13 -19.56
C ARG A 445 -18.35 2.89 -19.55
N GLU A 446 -17.77 2.44 -18.46
CA GLU A 446 -16.32 2.32 -18.24
C GLU A 446 -15.76 0.90 -18.46
N ARG A 447 -16.60 -0.10 -18.75
CA ARG A 447 -16.14 -1.44 -19.16
C ARG A 447 -15.53 -1.51 -20.56
N VAL A 448 -15.46 -0.40 -21.29
CA VAL A 448 -14.90 -0.35 -22.65
C VAL A 448 -13.46 0.18 -22.60
N GLY A 449 -12.51 -0.75 -22.59
CA GLY A 449 -11.17 -0.57 -23.13
C GLY A 449 -10.22 0.35 -22.38
N VAL A 450 -9.58 -0.18 -21.34
CA VAL A 450 -8.29 0.37 -20.91
C VAL A 450 -7.20 -0.63 -21.34
N GLU A 451 -6.57 -0.37 -22.49
CA GLU A 451 -5.26 -0.95 -22.78
C GLU A 451 -4.23 -0.42 -21.79
N PRO A 452 -3.31 -1.28 -21.30
CA PRO A 452 -2.22 -0.81 -20.45
C PRO A 452 -1.37 0.20 -21.24
N VAL A 453 -1.29 1.43 -20.75
CA VAL A 453 -0.41 2.44 -21.31
C VAL A 453 1.03 2.00 -21.05
N PRO A 454 1.86 1.79 -22.10
CA PRO A 454 3.26 1.48 -21.91
C PRO A 454 3.94 2.62 -21.18
N LEU A 455 4.85 2.28 -20.26
CA LEU A 455 5.74 3.24 -19.60
C LEU A 455 6.54 3.94 -20.69
N VAL A 456 6.13 5.16 -21.06
CA VAL A 456 6.91 6.02 -21.94
C VAL A 456 8.14 6.41 -21.13
N GLY A 457 9.30 5.99 -21.64
CA GLY A 457 10.59 6.35 -21.12
C GLY A 457 10.75 7.86 -20.96
N ALA A 458 11.56 8.21 -20.00
CA ALA A 458 11.98 9.58 -19.74
C ALA A 458 12.42 10.27 -21.04
N ALA A 459 11.79 11.37 -21.35
CA ALA A 459 12.34 12.49 -22.09
C ALA A 459 12.15 13.73 -21.21
#